data_ff5517309bea07bec802d4fdbad22079
#
_entry.id   ff5517309bea07bec802d4fdbad22079
#
_cell.length_a   1.000
_cell.length_b   1.000
_cell.length_c   1.000
_cell.angle_alpha   90.00
_cell.angle_beta   90.00
_cell.angle_gamma   90.00
#
_symmetry.space_group_name_H-M   'P 1'
#
loop_
_entity.id
_entity.type
_entity.pdbx_description
1 polymer ?
#
loop_
_entity_poly.entity_id
_entity_poly.type
_entity_poly.pdbx_seq_one_letter_code
_entity_poly.pdbx_strand_id
1 'polypeptide(L)'
;MDHFAGYIFDLDGTIYLGAEAIDGAVETIHYLQGLDKRLLFLTNKTIDSRENYLKKLAKLGIQVELNHILNPALVTIHYLQKHHPDAKVYVIGEDILKDELLDNGIRFASSPEETDVVVVSWDRDFHYRHLDFAYQAIKGGAEVIATHPDRTCPMPGGDVPDCGGMIGAIEGTAGITITTVMGKPSVLTALTALDILGVKAEDCLMSGDRLETDIKMGNQAGMSTALVLTGVSTKEDLMDSSVKPTYVLNSVHDIYLSGTALQQANEAQ
;
A
#
# COMPACT_ATOMS: atom_id res chain seq x y z
N MET A 1 -2.29 -3.94 -23.31
CA MET A 1 -2.14 -4.37 -21.89
C MET A 1 -3.47 -4.65 -21.20
N ASP A 2 -4.53 -4.85 -21.93
CA ASP A 2 -5.89 -5.16 -21.44
C ASP A 2 -6.18 -6.67 -21.25
N HIS A 3 -5.17 -7.52 -21.41
CA HIS A 3 -5.29 -8.97 -21.27
C HIS A 3 -5.30 -9.46 -19.82
N PHE A 4 -4.86 -8.65 -18.85
CA PHE A 4 -4.91 -9.01 -17.42
C PHE A 4 -6.36 -9.06 -16.91
N ALA A 5 -6.62 -9.93 -15.95
CA ALA A 5 -7.91 -10.02 -15.27
C ALA A 5 -8.03 -8.99 -14.15
N GLY A 6 -6.92 -8.69 -13.48
CA GLY A 6 -6.83 -7.75 -12.37
C GLY A 6 -5.76 -6.69 -12.54
N TYR A 7 -6.02 -5.52 -11.97
CA TYR A 7 -5.11 -4.38 -11.96
C TYR A 7 -5.03 -3.80 -10.56
N ILE A 8 -3.83 -3.65 -10.06
CA ILE A 8 -3.54 -2.96 -8.81
C ILE A 8 -2.80 -1.67 -9.17
N PHE A 9 -3.33 -0.54 -8.72
CA PHE A 9 -2.74 0.76 -8.94
C PHE A 9 -2.28 1.35 -7.61
N ASP A 10 -1.03 1.80 -7.55
CA ASP A 10 -0.66 2.79 -6.55
C ASP A 10 -1.45 4.09 -6.79
N LEU A 11 -1.52 4.97 -5.80
CA LEU A 11 -2.30 6.21 -5.86
C LEU A 11 -1.44 7.43 -6.17
N ASP A 12 -0.59 7.84 -5.22
CA ASP A 12 0.21 9.07 -5.33
C ASP A 12 1.35 8.88 -6.35
N GLY A 13 1.37 9.67 -7.41
CA GLY A 13 2.36 9.53 -8.49
C GLY A 13 1.93 8.57 -9.61
N THR A 14 0.82 7.84 -9.43
CA THR A 14 0.31 6.86 -10.39
C THR A 14 -1.07 7.25 -10.93
N ILE A 15 -2.04 7.52 -10.05
CA ILE A 15 -3.39 7.96 -10.42
C ILE A 15 -3.53 9.47 -10.31
N TYR A 16 -2.90 10.07 -9.32
CA TYR A 16 -2.96 11.52 -9.09
C TYR A 16 -1.65 12.05 -8.50
N LEU A 17 -1.44 13.37 -8.63
CA LEU A 17 -0.44 14.15 -7.89
C LEU A 17 -1.15 15.22 -7.10
N GLY A 18 -1.01 15.19 -5.77
CA GLY A 18 -1.71 16.12 -4.90
C GLY A 18 -3.23 16.03 -5.06
N ALA A 19 -3.86 17.08 -5.60
CA ALA A 19 -5.32 17.16 -5.79
C ALA A 19 -5.77 16.88 -7.24
N GLU A 20 -4.85 16.66 -8.17
CA GLU A 20 -5.12 16.57 -9.61
C GLU A 20 -4.85 15.16 -10.13
N ALA A 21 -5.74 14.65 -10.99
CA ALA A 21 -5.52 13.39 -11.68
C ALA A 21 -4.35 13.53 -12.66
N ILE A 22 -3.56 12.45 -12.79
CA ILE A 22 -2.56 12.34 -13.86
C ILE A 22 -3.31 12.20 -15.19
N ASP A 23 -2.81 12.89 -16.22
CA ASP A 23 -3.43 12.88 -17.55
C ASP A 23 -3.64 11.46 -18.06
N GLY A 24 -4.86 11.16 -18.48
CA GLY A 24 -5.29 9.85 -18.98
C GLY A 24 -5.55 8.78 -17.91
N ALA A 25 -5.35 9.08 -16.60
CA ALA A 25 -5.62 8.11 -15.54
C ALA A 25 -7.12 7.79 -15.43
N VAL A 26 -7.97 8.81 -15.47
CA VAL A 26 -9.44 8.65 -15.39
C VAL A 26 -9.96 7.83 -16.58
N GLU A 27 -9.52 8.16 -17.78
CA GLU A 27 -9.87 7.45 -19.01
C GLU A 27 -9.45 5.98 -18.96
N THR A 28 -8.25 5.71 -18.43
CA THR A 28 -7.73 4.34 -18.29
C THR A 28 -8.59 3.53 -17.33
N ILE A 29 -8.96 4.10 -16.18
CA ILE A 29 -9.81 3.41 -15.20
C ILE A 29 -11.19 3.14 -15.79
N HIS A 30 -11.83 4.12 -16.44
CA HIS A 30 -13.12 3.93 -17.10
C HIS A 30 -13.07 2.87 -18.21
N TYR A 31 -12.00 2.86 -19.00
CA TYR A 31 -11.77 1.85 -20.03
C TYR A 31 -11.72 0.44 -19.43
N LEU A 32 -10.92 0.25 -18.36
CA LEU A 32 -10.79 -1.04 -17.70
C LEU A 32 -12.10 -1.48 -17.02
N GLN A 33 -12.84 -0.53 -16.43
CA GLN A 33 -14.20 -0.79 -15.89
C GLN A 33 -15.17 -1.21 -17.02
N GLY A 34 -15.11 -0.58 -18.17
CA GLY A 34 -15.92 -0.94 -19.35
C GLY A 34 -15.61 -2.34 -19.92
N LEU A 35 -14.43 -2.90 -19.58
CA LEU A 35 -14.02 -4.27 -19.89
C LEU A 35 -14.25 -5.26 -18.75
N ASP A 36 -15.01 -4.88 -17.72
CA ASP A 36 -15.28 -5.69 -16.51
C ASP A 36 -14.00 -6.18 -15.80
N LYS A 37 -12.91 -5.38 -15.86
CA LYS A 37 -11.66 -5.71 -15.19
C LYS A 37 -11.77 -5.46 -13.69
N ARG A 38 -11.11 -6.28 -12.90
CA ARG A 38 -11.05 -6.13 -11.45
C ARG A 38 -9.97 -5.12 -11.07
N LEU A 39 -10.35 -4.08 -10.35
CA LEU A 39 -9.47 -2.95 -10.02
C LEU A 39 -9.29 -2.84 -8.52
N LEU A 40 -8.06 -2.55 -8.08
CA LEU A 40 -7.73 -2.23 -6.69
C LEU A 40 -6.77 -1.05 -6.65
N PHE A 41 -6.99 -0.14 -5.72
CA PHE A 41 -6.15 1.02 -5.45
C PHE A 41 -5.42 0.81 -4.14
N LEU A 42 -4.10 0.91 -4.16
CA LEU A 42 -3.24 0.57 -3.05
C LEU A 42 -2.38 1.76 -2.63
N THR A 43 -2.39 2.09 -1.35
CA THR A 43 -1.51 3.13 -0.77
C THR A 43 -0.78 2.60 0.46
N ASN A 44 0.42 3.15 0.77
CA ASN A 44 1.12 2.89 2.04
C ASN A 44 0.71 3.86 3.15
N LYS A 45 -0.06 4.91 2.83
CA LYS A 45 -0.43 5.92 3.82
C LYS A 45 -1.45 5.39 4.81
N THR A 46 -1.19 5.60 6.09
CA THR A 46 -2.05 5.22 7.23
C THR A 46 -2.65 6.41 7.97
N ILE A 47 -2.36 7.63 7.52
CA ILE A 47 -2.81 8.88 8.14
C ILE A 47 -4.12 9.41 7.54
N ASP A 48 -4.73 8.65 6.65
CA ASP A 48 -6.03 8.98 6.06
C ASP A 48 -6.89 7.71 5.94
N SER A 49 -8.21 7.88 6.01
CA SER A 49 -9.13 6.75 5.95
C SER A 49 -9.38 6.30 4.51
N ARG A 50 -9.79 5.03 4.34
CA ARG A 50 -10.18 4.51 3.02
C ARG A 50 -11.38 5.28 2.43
N GLU A 51 -12.30 5.78 3.28
CA GLU A 51 -13.43 6.62 2.86
C GLU A 51 -12.96 7.96 2.28
N ASN A 52 -11.88 8.54 2.80
CA ASN A 52 -11.33 9.78 2.27
C ASN A 52 -10.64 9.56 0.92
N TYR A 53 -9.93 8.43 0.73
CA TYR A 53 -9.44 8.02 -0.58
C TYR A 53 -10.58 7.79 -1.57
N LEU A 54 -11.64 7.13 -1.14
CA LEU A 54 -12.85 6.93 -1.96
C LEU A 54 -13.44 8.28 -2.42
N LYS A 55 -13.63 9.22 -1.48
CA LYS A 55 -14.10 10.58 -1.80
C LYS A 55 -13.15 11.33 -2.73
N LYS A 56 -11.84 11.15 -2.56
CA LYS A 56 -10.83 11.77 -3.42
C LYS A 56 -10.91 11.23 -4.84
N LEU A 57 -10.96 9.90 -5.01
CA LEU A 57 -11.13 9.27 -6.33
C LEU A 57 -12.43 9.71 -7.01
N ALA A 58 -13.55 9.76 -6.26
CA ALA A 58 -14.82 10.24 -6.78
C ALA A 58 -14.76 11.69 -7.28
N LYS A 59 -14.06 12.59 -6.56
CA LYS A 59 -13.84 13.99 -6.99
C LYS A 59 -13.02 14.08 -8.28
N LEU A 60 -12.11 13.13 -8.51
CA LEU A 60 -11.33 13.04 -9.74
C LEU A 60 -12.10 12.39 -10.90
N GLY A 61 -13.34 11.93 -10.66
CA GLY A 61 -14.18 11.28 -11.68
C GLY A 61 -14.09 9.75 -11.68
N ILE A 62 -13.34 9.14 -10.74
CA ILE A 62 -13.19 7.69 -10.61
C ILE A 62 -14.20 7.17 -9.57
N GLN A 63 -15.23 6.46 -10.05
CA GLN A 63 -16.26 5.86 -9.19
C GLN A 63 -15.90 4.40 -8.88
N VAL A 64 -15.68 4.10 -7.60
CA VAL A 64 -15.36 2.76 -7.09
C VAL A 64 -16.03 2.55 -5.74
N GLU A 65 -15.99 1.34 -5.21
CA GLU A 65 -16.49 1.01 -3.87
C GLU A 65 -15.33 0.95 -2.86
N LEU A 66 -15.64 0.97 -1.56
CA LEU A 66 -14.65 0.98 -0.50
C LEU A 66 -13.74 -0.26 -0.51
N ASN A 67 -14.26 -1.41 -0.92
CA ASN A 67 -13.52 -2.66 -1.08
C ASN A 67 -12.47 -2.62 -2.21
N HIS A 68 -12.51 -1.62 -3.09
CA HIS A 68 -11.48 -1.38 -4.10
C HIS A 68 -10.29 -0.56 -3.56
N ILE A 69 -10.28 -0.20 -2.29
CA ILE A 69 -9.19 0.57 -1.68
C ILE A 69 -8.51 -0.28 -0.60
N LEU A 70 -7.23 -0.52 -0.77
CA LEU A 70 -6.38 -1.24 0.17
C LEU A 70 -5.32 -0.32 0.74
N ASN A 71 -5.22 -0.31 2.06
CA ASN A 71 -4.17 0.38 2.81
C ASN A 71 -3.52 -0.58 3.81
N PRO A 72 -2.39 -0.20 4.45
CA PRO A 72 -1.75 -1.07 5.43
C PRO A 72 -2.61 -1.37 6.66
N ALA A 73 -3.57 -0.51 7.01
CA ALA A 73 -4.50 -0.77 8.11
C ALA A 73 -5.36 -2.01 7.83
N LEU A 74 -5.95 -2.10 6.64
CA LEU A 74 -6.75 -3.27 6.24
C LEU A 74 -5.90 -4.54 6.15
N VAL A 75 -4.67 -4.45 5.63
CA VAL A 75 -3.73 -5.59 5.62
C VAL A 75 -3.40 -6.04 7.04
N THR A 76 -3.17 -5.09 7.96
CA THR A 76 -2.93 -5.35 9.39
C THR A 76 -4.13 -6.06 10.03
N ILE A 77 -5.34 -5.61 9.75
CA ILE A 77 -6.58 -6.23 10.25
C ILE A 77 -6.67 -7.69 9.78
N HIS A 78 -6.51 -7.93 8.48
CA HIS A 78 -6.56 -9.28 7.92
C HIS A 78 -5.48 -10.19 8.53
N TYR A 79 -4.26 -9.65 8.68
CA TYR A 79 -3.16 -10.39 9.30
C TYR A 79 -3.48 -10.77 10.76
N LEU A 80 -3.91 -9.81 11.58
CA LEU A 80 -4.25 -10.04 12.97
C LEU A 80 -5.40 -11.02 13.13
N GLN A 81 -6.48 -10.85 12.37
CA GLN A 81 -7.64 -11.75 12.41
C GLN A 81 -7.29 -13.20 12.02
N LYS A 82 -6.36 -13.37 11.08
CA LYS A 82 -5.95 -14.68 10.58
C LYS A 82 -4.93 -15.37 11.48
N HIS A 83 -3.94 -14.62 11.99
CA HIS A 83 -2.78 -15.18 12.70
C HIS A 83 -2.86 -14.98 14.21
N HIS A 84 -3.58 -13.97 14.67
CA HIS A 84 -3.69 -13.57 16.07
C HIS A 84 -5.14 -13.20 16.46
N PRO A 85 -6.14 -14.09 16.23
CA PRO A 85 -7.57 -13.75 16.36
C PRO A 85 -7.98 -13.30 17.76
N ASP A 86 -7.24 -13.72 18.78
CA ASP A 86 -7.51 -13.39 20.19
C ASP A 86 -6.53 -12.41 20.81
N ALA A 87 -5.56 -11.92 20.04
CA ALA A 87 -4.49 -11.05 20.54
C ALA A 87 -5.02 -9.72 21.08
N LYS A 88 -4.38 -9.24 22.12
CA LYS A 88 -4.44 -7.84 22.55
C LYS A 88 -3.28 -7.07 21.96
N VAL A 89 -3.59 -5.97 21.31
CA VAL A 89 -2.65 -5.22 20.47
C VAL A 89 -2.33 -3.86 21.11
N TYR A 90 -1.06 -3.50 21.16
CA TYR A 90 -0.65 -2.13 21.41
C TYR A 90 -0.29 -1.44 20.10
N VAL A 91 -0.84 -0.25 19.86
CA VAL A 91 -0.67 0.48 18.59
C VAL A 91 0.09 1.77 18.80
N ILE A 92 1.26 1.87 18.17
CA ILE A 92 1.96 3.12 17.92
C ILE A 92 1.48 3.60 16.55
N GLY A 93 0.70 4.67 16.52
CA GLY A 93 0.08 5.18 15.30
C GLY A 93 -0.99 6.22 15.62
N GLU A 94 -1.47 6.91 14.60
CA GLU A 94 -2.50 7.93 14.74
C GLU A 94 -3.87 7.35 15.03
N ASP A 95 -4.78 8.18 15.56
CA ASP A 95 -6.11 7.74 15.99
C ASP A 95 -6.91 7.15 14.83
N ILE A 96 -6.74 7.65 13.61
CA ILE A 96 -7.42 7.12 12.42
C ILE A 96 -7.11 5.63 12.17
N LEU A 97 -5.87 5.20 12.39
CA LEU A 97 -5.49 3.79 12.33
C LEU A 97 -6.11 3.01 13.50
N LYS A 98 -6.04 3.57 14.71
CA LYS A 98 -6.60 2.93 15.91
C LYS A 98 -8.10 2.71 15.79
N ASP A 99 -8.82 3.72 15.29
CA ASP A 99 -10.27 3.65 15.07
C ASP A 99 -10.61 2.56 14.03
N GLU A 100 -9.89 2.50 12.89
CA GLU A 100 -10.10 1.46 11.86
C GLU A 100 -9.85 0.05 12.43
N LEU A 101 -8.82 -0.14 13.27
CA LEU A 101 -8.56 -1.41 13.94
C LEU A 101 -9.68 -1.78 14.93
N LEU A 102 -10.13 -0.83 15.77
CA LEU A 102 -11.21 -1.04 16.74
C LEU A 102 -12.54 -1.37 16.06
N ASP A 103 -12.90 -0.65 15.00
CA ASP A 103 -14.13 -0.86 14.23
C ASP A 103 -14.18 -2.27 13.59
N ASN A 104 -12.99 -2.86 13.35
CA ASN A 104 -12.86 -4.22 12.84
C ASN A 104 -12.62 -5.27 13.94
N GLY A 105 -12.88 -4.92 15.21
CA GLY A 105 -12.90 -5.85 16.34
C GLY A 105 -11.52 -6.21 16.91
N ILE A 106 -10.46 -5.48 16.55
CA ILE A 106 -9.12 -5.68 17.13
C ILE A 106 -9.14 -5.17 18.58
N ARG A 107 -8.73 -6.00 19.52
CA ARG A 107 -8.71 -5.68 20.95
C ARG A 107 -7.41 -4.99 21.32
N PHE A 108 -7.47 -3.90 22.06
CA PHE A 108 -6.29 -3.18 22.51
C PHE A 108 -5.85 -3.59 23.91
N ALA A 109 -4.54 -3.67 24.08
CA ALA A 109 -3.91 -3.88 25.37
C ALA A 109 -3.88 -2.58 26.20
N SER A 110 -4.10 -2.69 27.50
CA SER A 110 -4.01 -1.56 28.45
C SER A 110 -2.71 -1.57 29.26
N SER A 111 -1.96 -2.67 29.23
CA SER A 111 -0.63 -2.77 29.86
C SER A 111 0.34 -3.58 29.00
N PRO A 112 1.65 -3.38 29.17
CA PRO A 112 2.66 -4.17 28.45
C PRO A 112 2.55 -5.68 28.69
N GLU A 113 2.17 -6.10 29.90
CA GLU A 113 2.13 -7.51 30.30
C GLU A 113 1.02 -8.30 29.60
N GLU A 114 -0.03 -7.63 29.14
CA GLU A 114 -1.12 -8.27 28.42
C GLU A 114 -1.03 -8.09 26.91
N THR A 115 0.06 -7.48 26.42
CA THR A 115 0.25 -7.19 24.99
C THR A 115 0.81 -8.40 24.27
N ASP A 116 0.07 -8.91 23.30
CA ASP A 116 0.51 -10.03 22.45
C ASP A 116 1.23 -9.52 21.18
N VAL A 117 0.76 -8.39 20.63
CA VAL A 117 1.33 -7.81 19.40
C VAL A 117 1.47 -6.29 19.55
N VAL A 118 2.64 -5.78 19.16
CA VAL A 118 2.89 -4.33 18.99
C VAL A 118 2.81 -3.99 17.51
N VAL A 119 1.88 -3.10 17.14
CA VAL A 119 1.76 -2.54 15.79
C VAL A 119 2.47 -1.21 15.75
N VAL A 120 3.48 -1.09 14.88
CA VAL A 120 4.24 0.15 14.68
C VAL A 120 3.79 0.80 13.37
N SER A 121 3.35 2.05 13.45
CA SER A 121 2.90 2.85 12.33
C SER A 121 3.42 4.28 12.44
N TRP A 122 3.15 5.09 11.41
CA TRP A 122 3.41 6.51 11.47
C TRP A 122 2.59 7.17 12.58
N ASP A 123 3.28 7.88 13.48
CA ASP A 123 2.70 8.59 14.62
C ASP A 123 3.41 9.94 14.79
N ARG A 124 2.75 11.03 14.42
CA ARG A 124 3.28 12.41 14.54
C ARG A 124 3.30 12.90 16.00
N ASP A 125 2.64 12.18 16.91
CA ASP A 125 2.65 12.42 18.34
C ASP A 125 3.43 11.33 19.11
N PHE A 126 4.45 10.74 18.47
CA PHE A 126 5.28 9.71 19.06
C PHE A 126 6.06 10.24 20.26
N HIS A 127 5.85 9.65 21.45
CA HIS A 127 6.47 10.03 22.69
C HIS A 127 7.28 8.89 23.33
N TYR A 128 8.20 9.24 24.23
CA TYR A 128 8.96 8.27 25.01
C TYR A 128 8.07 7.20 25.69
N ARG A 129 6.88 7.57 26.17
CA ARG A 129 5.93 6.62 26.77
C ARG A 129 5.50 5.50 25.82
N HIS A 130 5.39 5.78 24.49
CA HIS A 130 5.05 4.78 23.49
C HIS A 130 6.20 3.80 23.30
N LEU A 131 7.43 4.33 23.29
CA LEU A 131 8.65 3.53 23.19
C LEU A 131 8.83 2.63 24.41
N ASP A 132 8.64 3.19 25.63
CA ASP A 132 8.77 2.42 26.89
C ASP A 132 7.72 1.31 26.97
N PHE A 133 6.45 1.61 26.68
CA PHE A 133 5.39 0.61 26.66
C PHE A 133 5.72 -0.54 25.69
N ALA A 134 6.06 -0.21 24.45
CA ALA A 134 6.42 -1.20 23.44
C ALA A 134 7.65 -2.02 23.85
N TYR A 135 8.68 -1.37 24.40
CA TYR A 135 9.87 -2.06 24.90
C TYR A 135 9.55 -3.07 25.98
N GLN A 136 8.71 -2.71 26.98
CA GLN A 136 8.31 -3.64 28.03
C GLN A 136 7.47 -4.80 27.49
N ALA A 137 6.55 -4.53 26.56
CA ALA A 137 5.77 -5.57 25.89
C ALA A 137 6.66 -6.55 25.09
N ILE A 138 7.63 -6.04 24.34
CA ILE A 138 8.60 -6.85 23.58
C ILE A 138 9.44 -7.71 24.52
N LYS A 139 9.90 -7.17 25.65
CA LYS A 139 10.59 -7.97 26.68
C LYS A 139 9.70 -9.05 27.28
N GLY A 140 8.39 -8.83 27.34
CA GLY A 140 7.39 -9.80 27.74
C GLY A 140 7.11 -10.90 26.68
N GLY A 141 7.64 -10.74 25.46
CA GLY A 141 7.48 -11.71 24.36
C GLY A 141 6.46 -11.29 23.31
N ALA A 142 5.96 -10.05 23.33
CA ALA A 142 5.07 -9.55 22.30
C ALA A 142 5.74 -9.57 20.93
N GLU A 143 5.00 -10.01 19.89
CA GLU A 143 5.42 -9.88 18.49
C GLU A 143 5.39 -8.41 18.07
N VAL A 144 6.25 -8.04 17.11
CA VAL A 144 6.25 -6.67 16.55
C VAL A 144 6.02 -6.73 15.07
N ILE A 145 5.04 -5.97 14.60
CA ILE A 145 4.74 -5.78 13.19
C ILE A 145 4.71 -4.29 12.84
N ALA A 146 5.01 -3.96 11.59
CA ALA A 146 4.96 -2.58 11.12
C ALA A 146 3.97 -2.42 9.97
N THR A 147 3.30 -1.27 9.89
CA THR A 147 2.35 -1.01 8.81
C THR A 147 3.05 -0.77 7.47
N HIS A 148 4.20 -0.10 7.46
CA HIS A 148 5.02 0.14 6.27
C HIS A 148 6.43 0.61 6.69
N PRO A 149 7.45 0.49 5.81
CA PRO A 149 8.83 0.79 6.17
C PRO A 149 9.29 2.19 5.75
N ASP A 150 8.40 3.04 5.25
CA ASP A 150 8.76 4.31 4.64
C ASP A 150 9.48 5.23 5.65
N ARG A 151 10.65 5.75 5.27
CA ARG A 151 11.47 6.59 6.14
C ARG A 151 10.94 8.01 6.24
N THR A 152 10.46 8.52 5.12
CA THR A 152 9.93 9.88 4.99
C THR A 152 8.67 9.88 4.12
N CYS A 153 7.80 10.85 4.38
CA CYS A 153 6.64 11.15 3.56
C CYS A 153 6.83 12.54 2.92
N PRO A 154 6.72 12.68 1.59
CA PRO A 154 6.71 13.97 0.94
C PRO A 154 5.44 14.76 1.32
N MET A 155 5.63 15.96 1.83
CA MET A 155 4.58 16.88 2.24
C MET A 155 4.82 18.27 1.64
N PRO A 156 3.79 19.12 1.52
CA PRO A 156 3.99 20.52 1.19
C PRO A 156 4.97 21.18 2.17
N GLY A 157 6.10 21.68 1.66
CA GLY A 157 7.15 22.31 2.46
C GLY A 157 8.36 21.40 2.76
N GLY A 158 8.37 20.17 2.30
CA GLY A 158 9.49 19.24 2.41
C GLY A 158 9.11 17.89 3.04
N ASP A 159 10.05 16.95 3.01
CA ASP A 159 9.84 15.63 3.57
C ASP A 159 9.74 15.67 5.10
N VAL A 160 8.85 14.85 5.65
CA VAL A 160 8.72 14.65 7.10
C VAL A 160 9.07 13.20 7.46
N PRO A 161 9.55 12.94 8.70
CA PRO A 161 9.75 11.57 9.17
C PRO A 161 8.46 10.75 9.12
N ASP A 162 8.57 9.49 8.73
CA ASP A 162 7.47 8.54 8.61
C ASP A 162 7.69 7.32 9.51
N CYS A 163 6.94 6.25 9.34
CA CYS A 163 6.94 5.02 10.15
C CYS A 163 8.35 4.45 10.38
N GLY A 164 9.26 4.60 9.41
CA GLY A 164 10.67 4.18 9.55
C GLY A 164 11.39 4.82 10.75
N GLY A 165 10.99 6.03 11.17
CA GLY A 165 11.51 6.66 12.38
C GLY A 165 11.09 5.92 13.64
N MET A 166 9.82 5.50 13.74
CA MET A 166 9.27 4.73 14.86
C MET A 166 9.87 3.31 14.88
N ILE A 167 10.00 2.68 13.71
CA ILE A 167 10.69 1.39 13.54
C ILE A 167 12.10 1.48 14.10
N GLY A 168 12.89 2.48 13.67
CA GLY A 168 14.27 2.66 14.12
C GLY A 168 14.40 2.87 15.64
N ALA A 169 13.45 3.59 16.25
CA ALA A 169 13.41 3.79 17.70
C ALA A 169 13.15 2.47 18.45
N ILE A 170 12.21 1.65 17.98
CA ILE A 170 11.89 0.34 18.56
C ILE A 170 13.04 -0.65 18.37
N GLU A 171 13.55 -0.78 17.15
CA GLU A 171 14.65 -1.69 16.84
C GLU A 171 15.91 -1.36 17.63
N GLY A 172 16.28 -0.07 17.68
CA GLY A 172 17.45 0.40 18.42
C GLY A 172 17.34 0.22 19.92
N THR A 173 16.13 0.31 20.48
CA THR A 173 15.89 0.15 21.93
C THR A 173 15.78 -1.31 22.32
N ALA A 174 15.03 -2.11 21.56
CA ALA A 174 14.76 -3.51 21.90
C ALA A 174 15.85 -4.48 21.40
N GLY A 175 16.74 -4.04 20.49
CA GLY A 175 17.79 -4.88 19.90
C GLY A 175 17.23 -5.97 18.99
N ILE A 176 16.13 -5.67 18.31
CA ILE A 176 15.44 -6.58 17.37
C ILE A 176 15.47 -6.01 15.97
N THR A 177 15.01 -6.80 15.00
CA THR A 177 14.67 -6.32 13.65
C THR A 177 13.23 -6.66 13.35
N ILE A 178 12.44 -5.67 12.91
CA ILE A 178 11.04 -5.86 12.52
C ILE A 178 11.02 -6.39 11.09
N THR A 179 10.64 -7.65 10.92
CA THR A 179 10.61 -8.33 9.62
C THR A 179 9.21 -8.46 9.02
N THR A 180 8.17 -8.35 9.86
CA THR A 180 6.77 -8.48 9.45
C THR A 180 6.20 -7.09 9.15
N VAL A 181 6.01 -6.80 7.89
CA VAL A 181 5.55 -5.49 7.39
C VAL A 181 4.28 -5.69 6.56
N MET A 182 3.28 -4.82 6.77
CA MET A 182 1.94 -4.91 6.18
C MET A 182 1.75 -4.07 4.92
N GLY A 183 2.62 -3.09 4.66
CA GLY A 183 2.58 -2.22 3.47
C GLY A 183 3.55 -2.69 2.38
N LYS A 184 3.49 -2.06 1.20
CA LYS A 184 4.48 -2.26 0.13
C LYS A 184 5.90 -2.04 0.66
N PRO A 185 6.89 -2.86 0.32
CA PRO A 185 6.91 -3.93 -0.68
C PRO A 185 6.54 -5.34 -0.17
N SER A 186 5.80 -5.46 0.92
CA SER A 186 5.49 -6.74 1.53
C SER A 186 4.65 -7.65 0.62
N VAL A 187 5.04 -8.91 0.52
CA VAL A 187 4.25 -9.95 -0.17
C VAL A 187 2.89 -10.17 0.51
N LEU A 188 2.76 -9.91 1.82
CA LEU A 188 1.47 -9.99 2.52
C LEU A 188 0.45 -9.03 1.91
N THR A 189 0.87 -7.80 1.59
CA THR A 189 0.02 -6.81 0.91
C THR A 189 -0.42 -7.31 -0.47
N ALA A 190 0.52 -7.86 -1.25
CA ALA A 190 0.23 -8.40 -2.57
C ALA A 190 -0.77 -9.57 -2.50
N LEU A 191 -0.57 -10.51 -1.57
CA LEU A 191 -1.47 -11.65 -1.38
C LEU A 191 -2.86 -11.19 -0.94
N THR A 192 -2.95 -10.24 -0.02
CA THR A 192 -4.23 -9.64 0.39
C THR A 192 -4.93 -8.96 -0.80
N ALA A 193 -4.19 -8.21 -1.63
CA ALA A 193 -4.72 -7.57 -2.82
C ALA A 193 -5.25 -8.59 -3.85
N LEU A 194 -4.51 -9.67 -4.10
CA LEU A 194 -4.91 -10.73 -5.01
C LEU A 194 -6.15 -11.49 -4.50
N ASP A 195 -6.24 -11.72 -3.20
CA ASP A 195 -7.38 -12.37 -2.55
C ASP A 195 -8.64 -11.50 -2.67
N ILE A 196 -8.54 -10.20 -2.40
CA ILE A 196 -9.65 -9.23 -2.59
C ILE A 196 -10.10 -9.20 -4.05
N LEU A 197 -9.16 -9.15 -5.00
CA LEU A 197 -9.47 -9.16 -6.42
C LEU A 197 -10.00 -10.53 -6.89
N GLY A 198 -9.69 -11.62 -6.20
CA GLY A 198 -10.00 -12.99 -6.60
C GLY A 198 -9.36 -13.36 -7.94
N VAL A 199 -8.12 -12.94 -8.17
CA VAL A 199 -7.33 -13.26 -9.37
C VAL A 199 -6.00 -13.91 -8.99
N LYS A 200 -5.40 -14.64 -9.92
CA LYS A 200 -4.05 -15.16 -9.75
C LYS A 200 -3.01 -14.07 -10.01
N ALA A 201 -1.82 -14.21 -9.42
CA ALA A 201 -0.74 -13.27 -9.63
C ALA A 201 -0.33 -13.13 -11.11
N GLU A 202 -0.27 -14.24 -11.85
CA GLU A 202 0.06 -14.28 -13.27
C GLU A 202 -0.94 -13.50 -14.17
N ASP A 203 -2.18 -13.35 -13.69
CA ASP A 203 -3.26 -12.64 -14.37
C ASP A 203 -3.44 -11.21 -13.87
N CYS A 204 -2.50 -10.69 -13.06
CA CYS A 204 -2.59 -9.38 -12.42
C CYS A 204 -1.43 -8.46 -12.83
N LEU A 205 -1.74 -7.19 -13.06
CA LEU A 205 -0.77 -6.13 -13.28
C LEU A 205 -0.71 -5.20 -12.07
N MET A 206 0.47 -5.07 -11.46
CA MET A 206 0.77 -4.03 -10.48
C MET A 206 1.38 -2.82 -11.17
N SER A 207 0.72 -1.66 -11.08
CA SER A 207 1.20 -0.39 -11.64
C SER A 207 1.52 0.58 -10.51
N GLY A 208 2.72 1.15 -10.53
CA GLY A 208 3.18 2.10 -9.52
C GLY A 208 4.38 2.90 -10.00
N ASP A 209 4.72 3.93 -9.24
CA ASP A 209 5.78 4.90 -9.58
C ASP A 209 7.11 4.61 -8.86
N ARG A 210 7.15 3.60 -7.95
CA ARG A 210 8.34 3.33 -7.15
C ARG A 210 8.88 1.91 -7.36
N LEU A 211 10.16 1.84 -7.73
CA LEU A 211 10.86 0.56 -7.91
C LEU A 211 10.91 -0.26 -6.62
N GLU A 212 11.29 0.36 -5.50
CA GLU A 212 11.56 -0.33 -4.23
C GLU A 212 10.30 -0.74 -3.46
N THR A 213 9.13 -0.26 -3.83
CA THR A 213 7.86 -0.63 -3.20
C THR A 213 6.94 -1.36 -4.17
N ASP A 214 6.39 -0.68 -5.17
CA ASP A 214 5.38 -1.20 -6.07
C ASP A 214 5.89 -2.33 -6.94
N ILE A 215 6.99 -2.05 -7.64
CA ILE A 215 7.57 -3.00 -8.60
C ILE A 215 8.18 -4.20 -7.87
N LYS A 216 8.88 -3.93 -6.77
CA LYS A 216 9.46 -4.98 -5.92
C LYS A 216 8.38 -5.90 -5.36
N MET A 217 7.29 -5.35 -4.83
CA MET A 217 6.14 -6.11 -4.31
C MET A 217 5.54 -7.00 -5.40
N GLY A 218 5.21 -6.40 -6.55
CA GLY A 218 4.61 -7.13 -7.66
C GLY A 218 5.48 -8.27 -8.15
N ASN A 219 6.78 -8.01 -8.35
CA ASN A 219 7.75 -9.04 -8.76
C ASN A 219 7.86 -10.17 -7.74
N GLN A 220 7.93 -9.86 -6.45
CA GLN A 220 8.03 -10.87 -5.39
C GLN A 220 6.78 -11.74 -5.29
N ALA A 221 5.62 -11.19 -5.63
CA ALA A 221 4.35 -11.91 -5.65
C ALA A 221 4.09 -12.67 -6.96
N GLY A 222 4.96 -12.54 -7.96
CA GLY A 222 4.80 -13.19 -9.27
C GLY A 222 3.80 -12.48 -10.21
N MET A 223 3.49 -11.22 -9.94
CA MET A 223 2.66 -10.38 -10.81
C MET A 223 3.50 -9.79 -11.96
N SER A 224 2.85 -9.45 -13.07
CA SER A 224 3.42 -8.49 -14.01
C SER A 224 3.45 -7.10 -13.36
N THR A 225 4.47 -6.29 -13.69
CA THR A 225 4.66 -4.97 -13.09
C THR A 225 4.85 -3.90 -14.14
N ALA A 226 4.27 -2.72 -13.91
CA ALA A 226 4.39 -1.55 -14.76
C ALA A 226 4.89 -0.36 -13.92
N LEU A 227 6.13 0.08 -14.19
CA LEU A 227 6.64 1.32 -13.65
C LEU A 227 6.09 2.48 -14.46
N VAL A 228 5.39 3.41 -13.82
CA VAL A 228 4.99 4.69 -14.41
C VAL A 228 5.99 5.79 -14.07
N LEU A 229 6.31 6.64 -15.04
CA LEU A 229 7.31 7.71 -14.91
C LEU A 229 6.69 9.05 -14.49
N THR A 230 5.53 9.00 -13.85
CA THR A 230 4.78 10.18 -13.39
C THR A 230 5.03 10.55 -11.93
N GLY A 231 5.81 9.75 -11.21
CA GLY A 231 6.06 9.95 -9.79
C GLY A 231 7.54 9.96 -9.42
N VAL A 232 7.94 9.11 -8.47
CA VAL A 232 9.24 9.19 -7.80
C VAL A 232 10.39 8.60 -8.63
N SER A 233 10.22 7.38 -9.18
CA SER A 233 11.33 6.72 -9.88
C SER A 233 11.49 7.26 -11.30
N THR A 234 12.74 7.51 -11.67
CA THR A 234 13.15 8.02 -12.97
C THR A 234 13.70 6.89 -13.88
N LYS A 235 13.99 7.23 -15.14
CA LYS A 235 14.69 6.29 -16.05
C LYS A 235 16.12 6.00 -15.60
N GLU A 236 16.76 6.97 -14.97
CA GLU A 236 18.10 6.85 -14.39
C GLU A 236 18.09 5.85 -13.23
N ASP A 237 17.15 5.98 -12.31
CA ASP A 237 16.98 5.02 -11.19
C ASP A 237 16.76 3.59 -11.71
N LEU A 238 16.00 3.45 -12.80
CA LEU A 238 15.75 2.14 -13.43
C LEU A 238 17.03 1.51 -13.96
N MET A 239 18.01 2.29 -14.45
CA MET A 239 19.28 1.75 -14.93
C MET A 239 20.10 1.14 -13.80
N ASP A 240 20.13 1.80 -12.65
CA ASP A 240 20.96 1.44 -11.49
C ASP A 240 20.29 0.42 -10.56
N SER A 241 18.97 0.31 -10.59
CA SER A 241 18.21 -0.61 -9.72
C SER A 241 18.37 -2.08 -10.13
N SER A 242 18.45 -2.96 -9.15
CA SER A 242 18.32 -4.41 -9.34
C SER A 242 16.84 -4.84 -9.54
N VAL A 243 15.90 -3.99 -9.19
CA VAL A 243 14.46 -4.23 -9.36
C VAL A 243 14.06 -3.80 -10.78
N LYS A 244 13.61 -4.76 -11.59
CA LYS A 244 13.23 -4.49 -12.99
C LYS A 244 11.72 -4.71 -13.16
N PRO A 245 10.97 -3.73 -13.69
CA PRO A 245 9.56 -3.91 -14.04
C PRO A 245 9.41 -4.74 -15.32
N THR A 246 8.23 -5.35 -15.51
CA THR A 246 7.85 -6.00 -16.77
C THR A 246 7.63 -4.94 -17.88
N TYR A 247 7.05 -3.81 -17.51
CA TYR A 247 6.77 -2.68 -18.41
C TYR A 247 7.27 -1.37 -17.82
N VAL A 248 7.68 -0.44 -18.68
CA VAL A 248 7.95 0.96 -18.34
C VAL A 248 7.01 1.83 -19.15
N LEU A 249 6.21 2.63 -18.49
CA LEU A 249 5.15 3.45 -19.06
C LEU A 249 5.43 4.92 -18.78
N ASN A 250 5.03 5.81 -19.69
CA ASN A 250 5.10 7.25 -19.37
C ASN A 250 4.07 7.60 -18.30
N SER A 251 2.87 7.04 -18.36
CA SER A 251 1.82 7.11 -17.35
C SER A 251 0.92 5.88 -17.47
N VAL A 252 -0.05 5.73 -16.56
CA VAL A 252 -1.08 4.67 -16.65
C VAL A 252 -1.90 4.78 -17.92
N HIS A 253 -1.93 5.94 -18.60
CA HIS A 253 -2.61 6.13 -19.87
C HIS A 253 -2.09 5.21 -20.98
N ASP A 254 -0.82 4.80 -20.93
CA ASP A 254 -0.25 3.85 -21.90
C ASP A 254 -0.94 2.48 -21.85
N ILE A 255 -1.61 2.11 -20.74
CA ILE A 255 -2.46 0.91 -20.66
C ILE A 255 -3.66 1.03 -21.60
N TYR A 256 -4.37 2.16 -21.53
CA TYR A 256 -5.49 2.48 -22.41
C TYR A 256 -5.08 2.53 -23.89
N LEU A 257 -4.00 3.25 -24.19
CA LEU A 257 -3.50 3.40 -25.57
C LEU A 257 -3.11 2.06 -26.20
N SER A 258 -2.49 1.16 -25.44
CA SER A 258 -2.12 -0.17 -25.93
C SER A 258 -3.33 -1.06 -26.19
N GLY A 259 -4.39 -0.95 -25.37
CA GLY A 259 -5.62 -1.73 -25.55
C GLY A 259 -6.42 -1.26 -26.77
N THR A 260 -6.63 0.04 -26.93
CA THR A 260 -7.39 0.62 -28.06
C THR A 260 -6.69 0.41 -29.39
N ALA A 261 -5.36 0.44 -29.45
CA ALA A 261 -4.61 0.14 -30.68
C ALA A 261 -4.82 -1.32 -31.15
N LEU A 262 -4.90 -2.27 -30.22
CA LEU A 262 -5.19 -3.68 -30.53
C LEU A 262 -6.63 -3.90 -31.02
N GLN A 263 -7.61 -3.19 -30.43
CA GLN A 263 -9.01 -3.27 -30.89
C GLN A 263 -9.17 -2.76 -32.30
N GLN A 264 -8.59 -1.60 -32.63
CA GLN A 264 -8.63 -1.04 -34.00
C GLN A 264 -7.94 -1.95 -35.03
N ALA A 265 -6.84 -2.61 -34.64
CA ALA A 265 -6.17 -3.57 -35.54
C ALA A 265 -7.01 -4.83 -35.81
N ASN A 266 -7.79 -5.28 -34.84
CA ASN A 266 -8.69 -6.44 -35.00
C ASN A 266 -9.97 -6.12 -35.79
N GLU A 267 -10.49 -4.90 -35.73
CA GLU A 267 -11.65 -4.44 -36.48
C GLU A 267 -11.32 -4.17 -37.97
N ALA A 268 -10.02 -3.99 -38.29
CA ALA A 268 -9.54 -3.74 -39.63
C ALA A 268 -9.21 -5.04 -40.43
N GLN A 269 -9.33 -6.21 -39.82
CA GLN A 269 -9.17 -7.55 -40.44
C GLN A 269 -10.52 -8.19 -40.73
#